data_7948c4e3ec318a8fc0f942754de5c328
#
_entry.id   7948c4e3ec318a8fc0f942754de5c328
#
_cell.length_a   1.000
_cell.length_b   1.000
_cell.length_c   1.000
_cell.angle_alpha   90.00
_cell.angle_beta   90.00
_cell.angle_gamma   90.00
#
_symmetry.space_group_name_H-M   'P 1'
#
loop_
_entity.id
_entity.type
_entity.pdbx_description
1 polymer ?
#
loop_
_entity_poly.entity_id
_entity_poly.type
_entity_poly.pdbx_seq_one_letter_code
_entity_poly.pdbx_strand_id
1 'polypeptide(L)'
;MPDYIITISVVIVSLLVLMGVYVSRKRIDIQLAIVLKIPFISYYWRLLITRQFSRTLGELLLTGFSLQAALEHLMEQSHQKQIAYIASTIQQRVIYGDSLAQAVLLSDFFYPKFNHFIAHGEQSGLLGRELILYAELLDSKLQNGIKMTTKTVQPMLFIIIAVCIVAAYLSILLPMYNMLDVI
;
A
#
# COMPACT_ATOMS: atom_id res chain seq x y z
N MET A 1 9.02 16.57 -34.97
CA MET A 1 8.89 15.17 -34.50
C MET A 1 8.97 15.00 -32.98
N PRO A 2 9.66 15.84 -32.16
CA PRO A 2 9.67 15.66 -30.70
C PRO A 2 8.33 16.01 -30.01
N ASP A 3 7.52 16.88 -30.61
CA ASP A 3 6.29 17.39 -29.97
C ASP A 3 5.22 16.31 -29.72
N TYR A 4 5.14 15.29 -30.57
CA TYR A 4 4.21 14.19 -30.39
C TYR A 4 4.55 13.29 -29.19
N ILE A 5 5.84 13.11 -28.89
CA ILE A 5 6.28 12.28 -27.75
C ILE A 5 5.95 13.00 -26.44
N ILE A 6 6.18 14.32 -26.41
CA ILE A 6 5.85 15.15 -25.24
C ILE A 6 4.34 15.20 -25.01
N THR A 7 3.55 15.42 -26.08
CA THR A 7 2.09 15.44 -25.96
C THR A 7 1.51 14.09 -25.56
N ILE A 8 2.03 12.98 -26.09
CA ILE A 8 1.60 11.62 -25.70
C ILE A 8 1.95 11.36 -24.22
N SER A 9 3.14 11.73 -23.76
CA SER A 9 3.54 11.53 -22.36
C SER A 9 2.68 12.36 -21.39
N VAL A 10 2.37 13.61 -21.71
CA VAL A 10 1.49 14.48 -20.94
C VAL A 10 0.06 13.92 -20.89
N VAL A 11 -0.45 13.42 -22.01
CA VAL A 11 -1.78 12.79 -22.08
C VAL A 11 -1.83 11.53 -21.21
N ILE A 12 -0.82 10.66 -21.27
CA ILE A 12 -0.76 9.44 -20.45
C ILE A 12 -0.71 9.79 -18.96
N VAL A 13 0.13 10.73 -18.55
CA VAL A 13 0.22 11.19 -17.16
C VAL A 13 -1.11 11.81 -16.71
N SER A 14 -1.72 12.65 -17.51
CA SER A 14 -3.04 13.25 -17.23
C SER A 14 -4.12 12.18 -17.05
N LEU A 15 -4.13 11.17 -17.90
CA LEU A 15 -5.10 10.06 -17.86
C LEU A 15 -4.89 9.17 -16.63
N LEU A 16 -3.65 8.94 -16.22
CA LEU A 16 -3.31 8.23 -14.98
C LEU A 16 -3.74 9.02 -13.74
N VAL A 17 -3.53 10.34 -13.72
CA VAL A 17 -3.95 11.21 -12.62
C VAL A 17 -5.49 11.26 -12.53
N LEU A 18 -6.19 11.42 -13.66
CA LEU A 18 -7.66 11.43 -13.70
C LEU A 18 -8.23 10.07 -13.23
N MET A 19 -7.63 8.97 -13.65
CA MET A 19 -8.03 7.63 -13.22
C MET A 19 -7.80 7.44 -11.70
N GLY A 20 -6.70 7.94 -11.15
CA GLY A 20 -6.41 7.94 -9.72
C GLY A 20 -7.43 8.76 -8.91
N VAL A 21 -7.77 9.97 -9.37
CA VAL A 21 -8.79 10.83 -8.75
C VAL A 21 -10.18 10.22 -8.86
N TYR A 22 -10.52 9.60 -9.99
CA TYR A 22 -11.81 8.94 -10.19
C TYR A 22 -12.00 7.75 -9.23
N VAL A 23 -10.96 6.94 -9.03
CA VAL A 23 -10.98 5.81 -8.09
C VAL A 23 -11.10 6.30 -6.64
N SER A 24 -10.42 7.39 -6.26
CA SER A 24 -10.48 7.94 -4.90
C SER A 24 -11.83 8.57 -4.53
N ARG A 25 -12.69 8.87 -5.49
CA ARG A 25 -14.04 9.44 -5.24
C ARG A 25 -15.16 8.39 -5.12
N LYS A 26 -14.88 7.11 -5.39
CA LYS A 26 -15.90 6.05 -5.28
C LYS A 26 -16.13 5.60 -3.84
N ARG A 27 -17.29 4.92 -3.60
CA ARG A 27 -17.64 4.30 -2.31
C ARG A 27 -16.54 3.34 -1.86
N ILE A 28 -16.31 3.25 -0.55
CA ILE A 28 -15.24 2.48 0.10
C ILE A 28 -15.26 1.01 -0.35
N ASP A 29 -16.45 0.42 -0.47
CA ASP A 29 -16.62 -0.98 -0.89
C ASP A 29 -16.07 -1.24 -2.30
N ILE A 30 -16.24 -0.27 -3.20
CA ILE A 30 -15.75 -0.37 -4.59
C ILE A 30 -14.24 -0.10 -4.65
N GLN A 31 -13.73 0.82 -3.84
CA GLN A 31 -12.29 1.08 -3.71
C GLN A 31 -11.55 -0.16 -3.22
N LEU A 32 -12.07 -0.82 -2.19
CA LEU A 32 -11.53 -2.06 -1.66
C LEU A 32 -11.53 -3.17 -2.72
N ALA A 33 -12.63 -3.33 -3.45
CA ALA A 33 -12.74 -4.35 -4.49
C ALA A 33 -11.77 -4.13 -5.66
N ILE A 34 -11.49 -2.88 -6.05
CA ILE A 34 -10.55 -2.55 -7.13
C ILE A 34 -9.10 -2.75 -6.67
N VAL A 35 -8.75 -2.28 -5.47
CA VAL A 35 -7.40 -2.42 -4.90
C VAL A 35 -7.04 -3.89 -4.69
N LEU A 36 -8.00 -4.71 -4.26
CA LEU A 36 -7.80 -6.15 -4.06
C LEU A 36 -7.66 -6.94 -5.36
N LYS A 37 -8.12 -6.42 -6.51
CA LYS A 37 -7.98 -7.09 -7.82
C LYS A 37 -6.58 -6.98 -8.44
N ILE A 38 -5.78 -5.97 -8.08
CA ILE A 38 -4.44 -5.79 -8.62
C ILE A 38 -3.44 -6.44 -7.64
N PRO A 39 -2.80 -7.58 -8.01
CA PRO A 39 -2.05 -8.41 -7.06
C PRO A 39 -0.89 -7.67 -6.36
N PHE A 40 -0.21 -6.76 -7.07
CA PHE A 40 0.90 -5.99 -6.51
C PHE A 40 0.43 -4.91 -5.52
N ILE A 41 -0.63 -4.18 -5.86
CA ILE A 41 -1.21 -3.12 -5.01
C ILE A 41 -1.91 -3.76 -3.80
N SER A 42 -2.64 -4.85 -4.00
CA SER A 42 -3.31 -5.62 -2.98
C SER A 42 -2.35 -6.10 -1.88
N TYR A 43 -1.16 -6.57 -2.25
CA TYR A 43 -0.15 -7.02 -1.30
C TYR A 43 0.28 -5.91 -0.34
N TYR A 44 0.70 -4.75 -0.88
CA TYR A 44 1.14 -3.62 -0.07
C TYR A 44 -0.01 -2.99 0.73
N TRP A 45 -1.20 -2.95 0.15
CA TRP A 45 -2.38 -2.43 0.82
C TRP A 45 -2.75 -3.28 2.05
N ARG A 46 -2.84 -4.61 1.88
CA ARG A 46 -3.09 -5.53 3.01
C ARG A 46 -2.03 -5.40 4.09
N LEU A 47 -0.78 -5.25 3.71
CA LEU A 47 0.34 -5.11 4.63
C LEU A 47 0.23 -3.80 5.44
N LEU A 48 -0.11 -2.67 4.80
CA LEU A 48 -0.32 -1.38 5.45
C LEU A 48 -1.52 -1.41 6.42
N ILE A 49 -2.65 -1.93 5.96
CA ILE A 49 -3.87 -2.01 6.78
C ILE A 49 -3.66 -2.94 7.98
N THR A 50 -3.09 -4.11 7.76
CA THR A 50 -2.84 -5.06 8.85
C THR A 50 -1.89 -4.47 9.88
N ARG A 51 -0.81 -3.83 9.42
CA ARG A 51 0.14 -3.13 10.29
C ARG A 51 -0.55 -2.09 11.18
N GLN A 52 -1.34 -1.20 10.55
CA GLN A 52 -1.99 -0.13 11.28
C GLN A 52 -3.06 -0.65 12.23
N PHE A 53 -3.90 -1.59 11.79
CA PHE A 53 -4.89 -2.25 12.63
C PHE A 53 -4.23 -2.93 13.83
N SER A 54 -3.17 -3.73 13.60
CA SER A 54 -2.44 -4.42 14.67
C SER A 54 -1.83 -3.45 15.66
N ARG A 55 -1.19 -2.37 15.19
CA ARG A 55 -0.55 -1.39 16.04
C ARG A 55 -1.56 -0.71 16.94
N THR A 56 -2.60 -0.10 16.35
CA THR A 56 -3.60 0.65 17.12
C THR A 56 -4.38 -0.24 18.07
N LEU A 57 -4.82 -1.42 17.61
CA LEU A 57 -5.52 -2.38 18.48
C LEU A 57 -4.60 -2.88 19.61
N GLY A 58 -3.35 -3.19 19.30
CA GLY A 58 -2.36 -3.63 20.28
C GLY A 58 -2.07 -2.58 21.36
N GLU A 59 -1.88 -1.31 20.96
CA GLU A 59 -1.68 -0.19 21.87
C GLU A 59 -2.89 -0.02 22.82
N LEU A 60 -4.11 -0.07 22.31
CA LEU A 60 -5.33 0.04 23.11
C LEU A 60 -5.46 -1.11 24.12
N LEU A 61 -5.18 -2.34 23.71
CA LEU A 61 -5.22 -3.51 24.60
C LEU A 61 -4.13 -3.43 25.69
N LEU A 62 -2.93 -2.92 25.37
CA LEU A 62 -1.86 -2.73 26.35
C LEU A 62 -2.16 -1.63 27.37
N THR A 63 -2.98 -0.64 27.00
CA THR A 63 -3.46 0.39 27.94
C THR A 63 -4.65 -0.08 28.78
N GLY A 64 -5.09 -1.33 28.63
CA GLY A 64 -6.12 -1.95 29.45
C GLY A 64 -7.54 -1.86 28.90
N PHE A 65 -7.73 -1.43 27.66
CA PHE A 65 -9.04 -1.50 27.03
C PHE A 65 -9.45 -2.97 26.80
N SER A 66 -10.74 -3.25 26.97
CA SER A 66 -11.29 -4.54 26.51
C SER A 66 -11.27 -4.60 24.99
N LEU A 67 -11.28 -5.82 24.42
CA LEU A 67 -11.28 -5.98 22.95
C LEU A 67 -12.44 -5.23 22.29
N GLN A 68 -13.64 -5.28 22.88
CA GLN A 68 -14.81 -4.60 22.35
C GLN A 68 -14.65 -3.08 22.36
N ALA A 69 -14.20 -2.52 23.49
CA ALA A 69 -13.96 -1.09 23.62
C ALA A 69 -12.82 -0.61 22.68
N ALA A 70 -11.78 -1.40 22.49
CA ALA A 70 -10.70 -1.10 21.57
C ALA A 70 -11.17 -1.10 20.10
N LEU A 71 -12.01 -2.04 19.70
CA LEU A 71 -12.60 -2.06 18.36
C LEU A 71 -13.56 -0.88 18.13
N GLU A 72 -14.36 -0.52 19.13
CA GLU A 72 -15.23 0.65 19.09
C GLU A 72 -14.43 1.95 18.91
N HIS A 73 -13.35 2.09 19.67
CA HIS A 73 -12.44 3.23 19.54
C HIS A 73 -11.81 3.32 18.14
N LEU A 74 -11.42 2.19 17.54
CA LEU A 74 -10.93 2.15 16.16
C LEU A 74 -11.99 2.60 15.14
N MET A 75 -13.27 2.31 15.39
CA MET A 75 -14.37 2.75 14.51
C MET A 75 -14.59 4.24 14.56
N GLU A 76 -14.54 4.83 15.76
CA GLU A 76 -14.89 6.24 15.99
C GLU A 76 -13.74 7.19 15.68
N GLN A 77 -12.52 6.86 16.10
CA GLN A 77 -11.37 7.77 16.04
C GLN A 77 -10.44 7.53 14.86
N SER A 78 -10.67 6.51 14.05
CA SER A 78 -9.85 6.30 12.87
C SER A 78 -10.11 7.38 11.82
N HIS A 79 -9.12 8.23 11.57
CA HIS A 79 -9.14 9.16 10.42
C HIS A 79 -9.20 8.43 9.07
N GLN A 80 -8.92 7.14 9.06
CA GLN A 80 -8.98 6.29 7.88
C GLN A 80 -10.28 5.49 7.85
N LYS A 81 -11.19 5.90 6.99
CA LYS A 81 -12.50 5.25 6.79
C LYS A 81 -12.41 3.75 6.54
N GLN A 82 -11.30 3.28 5.92
CA GLN A 82 -11.09 1.85 5.67
C GLN A 82 -10.86 1.07 6.97
N ILE A 83 -10.10 1.60 7.92
CA ILE A 83 -9.86 0.96 9.21
C ILE A 83 -11.13 0.93 10.03
N ALA A 84 -11.90 2.01 10.04
CA ALA A 84 -13.20 2.07 10.70
C ALA A 84 -14.17 1.01 10.14
N TYR A 85 -14.24 0.86 8.82
CA TYR A 85 -15.04 -0.15 8.16
C TYR A 85 -14.61 -1.59 8.52
N ILE A 86 -13.30 -1.86 8.49
CA ILE A 86 -12.75 -3.17 8.87
C ILE A 86 -13.03 -3.46 10.35
N ALA A 87 -12.79 -2.49 11.24
CA ALA A 87 -13.06 -2.62 12.66
C ALA A 87 -14.54 -2.93 12.94
N SER A 88 -15.48 -2.26 12.23
CA SER A 88 -16.92 -2.54 12.36
C SER A 88 -17.27 -3.95 11.90
N THR A 89 -16.68 -4.41 10.81
CA THR A 89 -16.90 -5.77 10.29
C THR A 89 -16.40 -6.84 11.29
N ILE A 90 -15.23 -6.61 11.89
CA ILE A 90 -14.64 -7.50 12.90
C ILE A 90 -15.46 -7.45 14.19
N GLN A 91 -15.85 -6.26 14.65
CA GLN A 91 -16.64 -6.09 15.86
C GLN A 91 -17.97 -6.84 15.79
N GLN A 92 -18.68 -6.75 14.66
CA GLN A 92 -19.93 -7.49 14.48
C GLN A 92 -19.74 -8.99 14.69
N ARG A 93 -18.69 -9.60 14.12
CA ARG A 93 -18.40 -11.01 14.29
C ARG A 93 -18.07 -11.38 15.74
N VAL A 94 -17.27 -10.56 16.41
CA VAL A 94 -16.91 -10.74 17.82
C VAL A 94 -18.15 -10.65 18.72
N ILE A 95 -19.09 -9.75 18.42
CA ILE A 95 -20.39 -9.66 19.13
C ILE A 95 -21.23 -10.93 18.92
N TYR A 96 -21.18 -11.54 17.73
CA TYR A 96 -21.85 -12.82 17.46
C TYR A 96 -21.18 -14.04 18.09
N GLY A 97 -20.04 -13.86 18.77
CA GLY A 97 -19.34 -14.90 19.52
C GLY A 97 -18.13 -15.51 18.82
N ASP A 98 -17.75 -15.01 17.64
CA ASP A 98 -16.49 -15.43 17.01
C ASP A 98 -15.28 -14.91 17.80
N SER A 99 -14.21 -15.70 17.86
CA SER A 99 -12.92 -15.18 18.33
C SER A 99 -12.37 -14.14 17.37
N LEU A 100 -11.49 -13.25 17.82
CA LEU A 100 -10.85 -12.27 16.94
C LEU A 100 -10.07 -12.97 15.81
N ALA A 101 -9.41 -14.09 16.11
CA ALA A 101 -8.70 -14.89 15.12
C ALA A 101 -9.64 -15.44 14.03
N GLN A 102 -10.83 -15.90 14.40
CA GLN A 102 -11.84 -16.37 13.45
C GLN A 102 -12.42 -15.23 12.62
N ALA A 103 -12.76 -14.10 13.25
CA ALA A 103 -13.26 -12.92 12.56
C ALA A 103 -12.27 -12.39 11.51
N VAL A 104 -10.98 -12.40 11.83
CA VAL A 104 -9.90 -12.00 10.91
C VAL A 104 -9.69 -13.02 9.80
N LEU A 105 -9.74 -14.33 10.10
CA LEU A 105 -9.58 -15.40 9.11
C LEU A 105 -10.65 -15.32 8.02
N LEU A 106 -11.88 -15.00 8.39
CA LEU A 106 -13.02 -14.89 7.48
C LEU A 106 -13.07 -13.58 6.71
N SER A 107 -12.13 -12.67 6.98
CA SER A 107 -12.02 -11.40 6.28
C SER A 107 -10.84 -11.40 5.31
N ASP A 108 -11.09 -10.97 4.05
CA ASP A 108 -10.05 -10.90 3.01
C ASP A 108 -9.16 -9.66 3.08
N PHE A 109 -9.29 -8.84 4.13
CA PHE A 109 -8.62 -7.55 4.22
C PHE A 109 -7.20 -7.63 4.74
N PHE A 110 -6.87 -8.68 5.48
CA PHE A 110 -5.62 -8.76 6.20
C PHE A 110 -4.50 -9.47 5.44
N TYR A 111 -3.28 -9.19 5.87
CA TYR A 111 -2.10 -9.86 5.37
C TYR A 111 -2.08 -11.34 5.79
N PRO A 112 -1.61 -12.26 4.93
CA PRO A 112 -1.62 -13.69 5.21
C PRO A 112 -0.97 -14.05 6.55
N LYS A 113 -1.53 -15.04 7.25
CA LYS A 113 -1.09 -15.56 8.56
C LYS A 113 -1.32 -14.62 9.75
N PHE A 114 -1.98 -13.49 9.59
CA PHE A 114 -2.30 -12.60 10.70
C PHE A 114 -3.16 -13.29 11.77
N ASN A 115 -4.13 -14.10 11.35
CA ASN A 115 -4.97 -14.89 12.23
C ASN A 115 -4.18 -15.82 13.16
N HIS A 116 -3.03 -16.36 12.75
CA HIS A 116 -2.20 -17.22 13.60
C HIS A 116 -1.58 -16.46 14.76
N PHE A 117 -1.10 -15.23 14.52
CA PHE A 117 -0.57 -14.37 15.60
C PHE A 117 -1.66 -13.98 16.58
N ILE A 118 -2.85 -13.67 16.09
CA ILE A 118 -4.00 -13.37 16.96
C ILE A 118 -4.37 -14.58 17.80
N ALA A 119 -4.51 -15.77 17.18
CA ALA A 119 -4.85 -16.99 17.89
C ALA A 119 -3.83 -17.32 19.00
N HIS A 120 -2.54 -17.14 18.72
CA HIS A 120 -1.50 -17.31 19.74
C HIS A 120 -1.63 -16.27 20.87
N GLY A 121 -1.91 -15.02 20.54
CA GLY A 121 -2.13 -13.95 21.52
C GLY A 121 -3.38 -14.15 22.37
N GLU A 122 -4.49 -14.65 21.78
CA GLU A 122 -5.70 -15.01 22.51
C GLU A 122 -5.46 -16.18 23.49
N GLN A 123 -4.75 -17.21 23.04
CA GLN A 123 -4.45 -18.38 23.86
C GLN A 123 -3.49 -18.07 25.01
N SER A 124 -2.50 -17.21 24.78
CA SER A 124 -1.52 -16.81 25.79
C SER A 124 -1.98 -15.69 26.73
N GLY A 125 -3.11 -15.03 26.41
CA GLY A 125 -3.58 -13.83 27.12
C GLY A 125 -2.71 -12.59 26.87
N LEU A 126 -1.81 -12.64 25.88
CA LEU A 126 -0.86 -11.56 25.53
C LEU A 126 -1.20 -10.90 24.18
N LEU A 127 -2.49 -10.86 23.83
CA LEU A 127 -2.95 -10.40 22.53
C LEU A 127 -2.39 -9.02 22.14
N GLY A 128 -2.41 -8.04 23.05
CA GLY A 128 -1.89 -6.71 22.79
C GLY A 128 -0.40 -6.72 22.41
N ARG A 129 0.39 -7.52 23.10
CA ARG A 129 1.84 -7.66 22.83
C ARG A 129 2.11 -8.34 21.49
N GLU A 130 1.39 -9.42 21.19
CA GLU A 130 1.53 -10.14 19.92
C GLU A 130 1.15 -9.26 18.72
N LEU A 131 0.12 -8.42 18.86
CA LEU A 131 -0.28 -7.48 17.85
C LEU A 131 0.79 -6.41 17.58
N ILE A 132 1.43 -5.87 18.61
CA ILE A 132 2.53 -4.91 18.45
C ILE A 132 3.74 -5.57 17.77
N LEU A 133 4.15 -6.76 18.22
CA LEU A 133 5.25 -7.51 17.60
C LEU A 133 4.98 -7.78 16.12
N TYR A 134 3.73 -8.13 15.79
CA TYR A 134 3.35 -8.34 14.40
C TYR A 134 3.40 -7.03 13.57
N ALA A 135 2.95 -5.92 14.14
CA ALA A 135 3.05 -4.62 13.49
C ALA A 135 4.50 -4.24 13.18
N GLU A 136 5.44 -4.47 14.10
CA GLU A 136 6.88 -4.23 13.91
C GLU A 136 7.47 -5.13 12.81
N LEU A 137 7.06 -6.39 12.76
CA LEU A 137 7.44 -7.31 11.69
C LEU A 137 6.97 -6.80 10.32
N LEU A 138 5.74 -6.28 10.24
CA LEU A 138 5.21 -5.70 9.01
C LEU A 138 5.91 -4.38 8.65
N ASP A 139 6.32 -3.56 9.63
CA ASP A 139 7.14 -2.37 9.41
C ASP A 139 8.49 -2.71 8.76
N SER A 140 9.15 -3.74 9.26
CA SER A 140 10.41 -4.23 8.68
C SER A 140 10.24 -4.69 7.25
N LYS A 141 9.13 -5.38 6.94
CA LYS A 141 8.82 -5.79 5.56
C LYS A 141 8.56 -4.61 4.63
N LEU A 142 7.83 -3.58 5.10
CA LEU A 142 7.60 -2.35 4.34
C LEU A 142 8.90 -1.62 4.04
N GLN A 143 9.75 -1.42 5.05
CA GLN A 143 11.03 -0.75 4.88
C GLN A 143 11.94 -1.49 3.89
N ASN A 144 11.98 -2.82 3.97
CA ASN A 144 12.77 -3.63 3.05
C ASN A 144 12.22 -3.54 1.61
N GLY A 145 10.89 -3.53 1.43
CA GLY A 145 10.26 -3.32 0.13
C GLY A 145 10.63 -1.97 -0.48
N ILE A 146 10.56 -0.89 0.30
CA ILE A 146 10.95 0.46 -0.13
C ILE A 146 12.43 0.50 -0.51
N LYS A 147 13.32 -0.05 0.34
CA LYS A 147 14.77 -0.09 0.07
C LYS A 147 15.09 -0.84 -1.23
N MET A 148 14.41 -1.96 -1.47
CA MET A 148 14.58 -2.73 -2.72
C MET A 148 14.13 -1.94 -3.95
N THR A 149 12.99 -1.26 -3.86
CA THR A 149 12.47 -0.43 -4.94
C THR A 149 13.44 0.71 -5.26
N THR A 150 13.94 1.42 -4.25
CA THR A 150 14.90 2.53 -4.42
C THR A 150 16.19 2.04 -5.09
N LYS A 151 16.72 0.89 -4.67
CA LYS A 151 17.93 0.30 -5.28
C LYS A 151 17.77 -0.05 -6.76
N THR A 152 16.55 -0.37 -7.20
CA THR A 152 16.28 -0.71 -8.60
C THR A 152 15.95 0.51 -9.45
N VAL A 153 15.26 1.50 -8.89
CA VAL A 153 14.86 2.72 -9.60
C VAL A 153 16.07 3.60 -9.90
N GLN A 154 17.04 3.68 -9.00
CA GLN A 154 18.21 4.53 -9.17
C GLN A 154 19.06 4.18 -10.41
N PRO A 155 19.48 2.93 -10.66
CA PRO A 155 20.17 2.57 -11.90
C PRO A 155 19.33 2.82 -13.15
N MET A 156 18.02 2.59 -13.08
CA MET A 156 17.13 2.81 -14.22
C MET A 156 17.05 4.29 -14.60
N LEU A 157 17.00 5.20 -13.62
CA LEU A 157 17.08 6.64 -13.86
C LEU A 157 18.39 7.05 -14.52
N PHE A 158 19.52 6.49 -14.09
CA PHE A 158 20.82 6.78 -14.72
C PHE A 158 20.86 6.34 -16.17
N ILE A 159 20.32 5.17 -16.50
CA ILE A 159 20.24 4.71 -17.89
C ILE A 159 19.38 5.65 -18.73
N ILE A 160 18.23 6.09 -18.23
CA ILE A 160 17.35 7.02 -18.94
C ILE A 160 18.07 8.35 -19.20
N ILE A 161 18.75 8.90 -18.20
CA ILE A 161 19.50 10.15 -18.34
C ILE A 161 20.64 9.99 -19.36
N ALA A 162 21.38 8.89 -19.30
CA ALA A 162 22.46 8.60 -20.26
C ALA A 162 21.94 8.54 -21.70
N VAL A 163 20.81 7.85 -21.93
CA VAL A 163 20.17 7.78 -23.26
C VAL A 163 19.73 9.17 -23.72
N CYS A 164 19.14 9.99 -22.84
CA CYS A 164 18.76 11.36 -23.18
C CYS A 164 19.97 12.22 -23.58
N ILE A 165 21.09 12.09 -22.85
CA ILE A 165 22.34 12.85 -23.17
C ILE A 165 22.89 12.42 -24.52
N VAL A 166 22.96 11.10 -24.78
CA VAL A 166 23.44 10.58 -26.08
C VAL A 166 22.54 11.04 -27.21
N ALA A 167 21.21 10.99 -27.04
CA ALA A 167 20.26 11.48 -28.05
C ALA A 167 20.43 12.99 -28.35
N ALA A 168 20.61 13.79 -27.31
CA ALA A 168 20.88 15.23 -27.48
C ALA A 168 22.20 15.49 -28.23
N TYR A 169 23.26 14.75 -27.92
CA TYR A 169 24.55 14.85 -28.57
C TYR A 169 24.48 14.46 -30.05
N LEU A 170 23.78 13.34 -30.36
CA LEU A 170 23.56 12.93 -31.75
C LEU A 170 22.71 13.94 -32.53
N SER A 171 21.75 14.59 -31.93
CA SER A 171 20.94 15.62 -32.57
C SER A 171 21.74 16.87 -33.01
N ILE A 172 22.85 17.12 -32.34
CA ILE A 172 23.77 18.24 -32.72
C ILE A 172 24.80 17.75 -33.75
N LEU A 173 25.35 16.56 -33.62
CA LEU A 173 26.36 16.02 -34.49
C LEU A 173 25.87 15.68 -35.92
N LEU A 174 24.67 15.07 -36.02
CA LEU A 174 24.12 14.67 -37.30
C LEU A 174 24.00 15.78 -38.35
N PRO A 175 23.44 16.97 -38.04
CA PRO A 175 23.40 18.05 -39.01
C PRO A 175 24.78 18.60 -39.35
N MET A 176 25.74 18.53 -38.44
CA MET A 176 27.11 18.99 -38.70
C MET A 176 27.86 18.09 -39.69
N TYR A 177 27.67 16.76 -39.60
CA TYR A 177 28.21 15.78 -40.57
C TYR A 177 27.59 15.98 -41.96
N ASN A 178 26.29 16.18 -42.05
CA ASN A 178 25.58 16.40 -43.33
C ASN A 178 26.02 17.68 -44.03
N MET A 179 26.55 18.69 -43.31
CA MET A 179 27.10 19.92 -43.93
C MET A 179 28.51 19.71 -44.47
N LEU A 180 29.28 18.75 -43.97
CA LEU A 180 30.61 18.42 -44.45
C LEU A 180 30.60 17.55 -45.73
N ASP A 181 29.56 16.77 -45.99
CA ASP A 181 29.41 15.94 -47.18
C ASP A 181 28.93 16.74 -48.43
N VAL A 182 28.64 18.02 -48.29
CA VAL A 182 28.19 18.91 -49.41
C VAL A 182 29.32 19.80 -49.96
N ILE A 183 30.54 19.70 -49.44
CA ILE A 183 31.76 20.38 -49.94
C ILE A 183 32.60 19.36 -50.70
#